data_2b0fa3eab5014e01c2e8a16fc5a663e2
#
_entry.id   2b0fa3eab5014e01c2e8a16fc5a663e2
#
_cell.length_a   1.000
_cell.length_b   1.000
_cell.length_c   1.000
_cell.angle_alpha   90.00
_cell.angle_beta   90.00
_cell.angle_gamma   90.00
#
_symmetry.space_group_name_H-M   'P 1'
#
loop_
_entity.id
_entity.type
_entity.pdbx_description
1 polymer ?
#
loop_
_entity_poly.entity_id
_entity_poly.type
_entity_poly.pdbx_seq_one_letter_code
_entity_poly.pdbx_strand_id
1 'polypeptide(L)'
;MHGIKATDQEMQQVLATLDAKQDQRPTLVILASDHGYEFDELGLGNIGHGSNYGPWQLRSTLIMRWPGREPKVYTHRSAHQDLPGTLLQEVFGCSNPASDYSSGSSLFDEQSWEWMIAGSYNSHAIVEPDKLIVSYPGGLVEVLGPDYRPKAGLRPDPARIEATLLEMRRFYR
;
A
#
# COMPACT_ATOMS: atom_id res chain seq x y z
N MET A 1 -9.22 -8.71 20.02
CA MET A 1 -7.99 -8.54 20.82
C MET A 1 -7.14 -9.81 20.97
N HIS A 2 -7.71 -11.03 21.11
CA HIS A 2 -6.91 -12.25 21.28
C HIS A 2 -6.01 -12.58 20.07
N GLY A 3 -6.49 -12.39 18.85
CA GLY A 3 -5.72 -12.67 17.63
C GLY A 3 -4.44 -11.83 17.52
N ILE A 4 -4.51 -10.52 17.69
CA ILE A 4 -3.35 -9.61 17.61
C ILE A 4 -2.28 -10.01 18.63
N LYS A 5 -2.68 -10.35 19.86
CA LYS A 5 -1.73 -10.79 20.89
C LYS A 5 -1.06 -12.12 20.55
N ALA A 6 -1.78 -13.05 19.94
CA ALA A 6 -1.21 -14.32 19.50
C ALA A 6 -0.18 -14.10 18.38
N THR A 7 -0.52 -13.30 17.38
CA THR A 7 0.40 -12.94 16.28
C THR A 7 1.66 -12.24 16.81
N ASP A 8 1.51 -11.30 17.77
CA ASP A 8 2.64 -10.63 18.40
C ASP A 8 3.59 -11.61 19.11
N GLN A 9 3.03 -12.58 19.83
CA GLN A 9 3.83 -13.62 20.49
C GLN A 9 4.56 -14.53 19.49
N GLU A 10 3.92 -14.89 18.38
CA GLU A 10 4.55 -15.66 17.31
C GLU A 10 5.70 -14.89 16.66
N MET A 11 5.47 -13.61 16.36
CA MET A 11 6.50 -12.72 15.82
C MET A 11 7.69 -12.56 16.76
N GLN A 12 7.44 -12.46 18.07
CA GLN A 12 8.50 -12.42 19.08
C GLN A 12 9.40 -13.66 19.01
N GLN A 13 8.82 -14.86 18.83
CA GLN A 13 9.57 -16.11 18.71
C GLN A 13 10.41 -16.15 17.42
N VAL A 14 9.84 -15.68 16.30
CA VAL A 14 10.57 -15.59 15.02
C VAL A 14 11.76 -14.65 15.16
N LEU A 15 11.56 -13.45 15.70
CA LEU A 15 12.63 -12.47 15.87
C LEU A 15 13.71 -12.98 16.83
N ALA A 16 13.34 -13.59 17.96
CA ALA A 16 14.29 -14.20 18.89
C ALA A 16 15.13 -15.32 18.25
N THR A 17 14.51 -16.13 17.38
CA THR A 17 15.20 -17.17 16.62
C THR A 17 16.21 -16.58 15.63
N LEU A 18 15.84 -15.51 14.95
CA LEU A 18 16.73 -14.78 14.03
C LEU A 18 17.88 -14.13 14.79
N ASP A 19 17.61 -13.52 15.95
CA ASP A 19 18.62 -12.89 16.79
C ASP A 19 19.67 -13.91 17.30
N ALA A 20 19.24 -15.11 17.65
CA ALA A 20 20.14 -16.19 18.03
C ALA A 20 21.04 -16.70 16.88
N LYS A 21 20.74 -16.35 15.63
CA LYS A 21 21.45 -16.77 14.41
C LYS A 21 22.14 -15.62 13.66
N GLN A 22 22.21 -14.43 14.24
CA GLN A 22 22.73 -13.21 13.57
C GLN A 22 24.16 -13.36 13.00
N ASP A 23 25.00 -14.14 13.66
CA ASP A 23 26.38 -14.32 13.24
C ASP A 23 26.54 -15.13 11.95
N GLN A 24 25.46 -15.73 11.46
CA GLN A 24 25.52 -16.63 10.30
C GLN A 24 25.15 -15.93 8.99
N ARG A 25 24.10 -15.11 8.98
CA ARG A 25 23.63 -14.39 7.78
C ARG A 25 22.86 -13.12 8.15
N PRO A 26 23.21 -11.95 7.59
CA PRO A 26 22.37 -10.76 7.69
C PRO A 26 20.98 -11.07 7.12
N THR A 27 19.95 -10.92 7.91
CA THR A 27 18.57 -11.24 7.50
C THR A 27 17.70 -9.98 7.49
N LEU A 28 17.19 -9.62 6.31
CA LEU A 28 16.14 -8.62 6.17
C LEU A 28 14.81 -9.24 6.61
N VAL A 29 14.11 -8.56 7.53
CA VAL A 29 12.77 -8.96 7.96
C VAL A 29 11.79 -7.88 7.53
N ILE A 30 10.73 -8.28 6.84
CA ILE A 30 9.64 -7.40 6.42
C ILE A 30 8.35 -7.92 7.05
N LEU A 31 7.74 -7.08 7.87
CA LEU A 31 6.42 -7.28 8.46
C LEU A 31 5.44 -6.36 7.75
N ALA A 32 4.50 -6.93 7.05
CA ALA A 32 3.48 -6.18 6.32
C ALA A 32 2.11 -6.83 6.47
N SER A 33 1.06 -6.03 6.48
CA SER A 33 -0.29 -6.51 6.19
C SER A 33 -0.61 -6.24 4.72
N ASP A 34 -1.42 -7.09 4.11
CA ASP A 34 -1.88 -6.96 2.74
C ASP A 34 -2.89 -5.81 2.58
N HIS A 35 -3.69 -5.54 3.60
CA HIS A 35 -4.66 -4.46 3.66
C HIS A 35 -4.92 -4.05 5.12
N GLY A 36 -5.73 -3.00 5.30
CA GLY A 36 -6.29 -2.61 6.58
C GLY A 36 -7.57 -3.37 6.92
N TYR A 37 -8.19 -3.02 8.04
CA TYR A 37 -9.45 -3.57 8.49
C TYR A 37 -10.27 -2.47 9.16
N GLU A 38 -11.51 -2.27 8.69
CA GLU A 38 -12.44 -1.28 9.21
C GLU A 38 -13.37 -1.90 10.24
N PHE A 39 -13.63 -1.17 11.31
CA PHE A 39 -14.59 -1.49 12.36
C PHE A 39 -15.71 -0.44 12.44
N ASP A 40 -16.15 0.05 11.28
CA ASP A 40 -17.15 1.11 11.11
C ASP A 40 -16.69 2.50 11.56
N GLU A 41 -15.37 2.78 11.48
CA GLU A 41 -14.84 4.10 11.86
C GLU A 41 -15.35 5.23 10.95
N LEU A 42 -15.79 4.92 9.75
CA LEU A 42 -16.42 5.90 8.85
C LEU A 42 -17.92 6.09 9.12
N GLY A 43 -18.53 5.25 9.98
CA GLY A 43 -19.97 5.29 10.26
C GLY A 43 -20.83 4.95 9.03
N LEU A 44 -20.36 4.02 8.21
CA LEU A 44 -21.02 3.56 6.97
C LEU A 44 -21.64 2.17 7.11
N GLY A 45 -21.56 1.57 8.30
CA GLY A 45 -22.01 0.21 8.58
C GLY A 45 -21.07 -0.86 8.05
N ASN A 46 -19.83 -0.53 7.73
CA ASN A 46 -18.83 -1.46 7.19
C ASN A 46 -17.97 -2.04 8.31
N ILE A 47 -17.87 -3.36 8.35
CA ILE A 47 -16.90 -4.09 9.17
C ILE A 47 -16.16 -5.07 8.27
N GLY A 48 -14.83 -4.96 8.23
CA GLY A 48 -14.02 -5.84 7.38
C GLY A 48 -13.13 -5.09 6.40
N HIS A 49 -12.96 -5.70 5.22
CA HIS A 49 -12.15 -5.16 4.13
C HIS A 49 -12.81 -5.45 2.77
N GLY A 50 -12.37 -4.76 1.71
CA GLY A 50 -12.82 -4.97 0.33
C GLY A 50 -14.20 -4.36 0.02
N SER A 51 -14.85 -3.69 0.97
CA SER A 51 -16.14 -3.04 0.78
C SER A 51 -16.06 -1.58 0.35
N ASN A 52 -14.93 -0.93 0.62
CA ASN A 52 -14.67 0.45 0.23
C ASN A 52 -13.16 0.72 0.10
N TYR A 53 -12.81 1.92 -0.35
CA TYR A 53 -11.43 2.39 -0.52
C TYR A 53 -11.06 3.48 0.50
N GLY A 54 -11.74 3.48 1.64
CA GLY A 54 -11.44 4.38 2.75
C GLY A 54 -10.11 4.05 3.44
N PRO A 55 -9.57 4.99 4.23
CA PRO A 55 -8.25 4.84 4.82
C PRO A 55 -8.12 3.64 5.77
N TRP A 56 -9.20 3.20 6.38
CA TRP A 56 -9.19 2.07 7.33
C TRP A 56 -9.03 0.72 6.64
N GLN A 57 -9.47 0.59 5.39
CA GLN A 57 -9.31 -0.62 4.60
C GLN A 57 -8.03 -0.59 3.73
N LEU A 58 -7.55 0.59 3.33
CA LEU A 58 -6.37 0.72 2.49
C LEU A 58 -5.05 0.80 3.26
N ARG A 59 -5.04 1.39 4.45
CA ARG A 59 -3.81 1.52 5.22
C ARG A 59 -3.35 0.17 5.75
N SER A 60 -2.15 -0.20 5.38
CA SER A 60 -1.48 -1.41 5.85
C SER A 60 -0.27 -1.05 6.70
N THR A 61 0.11 -1.96 7.60
CA THR A 61 1.32 -1.83 8.39
C THR A 61 2.51 -2.28 7.56
N LEU A 62 3.62 -1.54 7.63
CA LEU A 62 4.91 -1.94 7.08
C LEU A 62 6.00 -1.63 8.10
N ILE A 63 6.69 -2.66 8.57
CA ILE A 63 7.84 -2.56 9.46
C ILE A 63 8.97 -3.37 8.85
N MET A 64 10.15 -2.77 8.75
CA MET A 64 11.32 -3.46 8.22
C MET A 64 12.46 -3.43 9.24
N ARG A 65 13.06 -4.59 9.47
CA ARG A 65 14.35 -4.70 10.12
C ARG A 65 15.39 -4.92 9.02
N TRP A 66 16.17 -3.88 8.74
CA TRP A 66 17.14 -3.89 7.66
C TRP A 66 18.56 -3.91 8.23
N PRO A 67 19.35 -4.94 7.98
CA PRO A 67 20.71 -5.02 8.47
C PRO A 67 21.57 -3.84 8.00
N GLY A 68 22.26 -3.18 8.93
CA GLY A 68 23.14 -2.06 8.62
C GLY A 68 22.46 -0.72 8.37
N ARG A 69 21.14 -0.62 8.48
CA ARG A 69 20.43 0.65 8.44
C ARG A 69 20.00 1.12 9.82
N GLU A 70 20.16 2.40 10.07
CA GLU A 70 19.66 3.04 11.29
C GLU A 70 18.14 3.08 11.31
N PRO A 71 17.51 2.92 12.49
CA PRO A 71 16.06 3.03 12.63
C PRO A 71 15.54 4.40 12.18
N LYS A 72 14.52 4.40 11.33
CA LYS A 72 13.85 5.62 10.85
C LYS A 72 12.36 5.37 10.66
N VAL A 73 11.56 6.37 10.97
CA VAL A 73 10.13 6.40 10.64
C VAL A 73 9.94 7.21 9.36
N TYR A 74 9.37 6.57 8.35
CA TYR A 74 9.02 7.20 7.09
C TYR A 74 7.55 7.64 7.14
N THR A 75 7.26 8.87 6.79
CA THR A 75 5.91 9.46 6.89
C THR A 75 5.28 9.82 5.54
N HIS A 76 6.04 9.63 4.47
CA HIS A 76 5.53 9.83 3.11
C HIS A 76 4.51 8.76 2.72
N ARG A 77 3.67 9.06 1.74
CA ARG A 77 2.70 8.10 1.20
C ARG A 77 3.43 7.05 0.38
N SER A 78 3.33 5.81 0.83
CA SER A 78 3.91 4.64 0.19
C SER A 78 2.86 3.56 -0.07
N ALA A 79 3.19 2.58 -0.88
CA ALA A 79 2.31 1.47 -1.24
C ALA A 79 3.11 0.17 -1.39
N HIS A 80 2.41 -0.95 -1.49
CA HIS A 80 3.06 -2.25 -1.72
C HIS A 80 3.89 -2.31 -3.00
N GLN A 81 3.53 -1.52 -4.01
CA GLN A 81 4.27 -1.38 -5.26
C GLN A 81 5.69 -0.80 -5.08
N ASP A 82 5.97 -0.16 -3.95
CA ASP A 82 7.29 0.37 -3.62
C ASP A 82 8.26 -0.73 -3.12
N LEU A 83 7.73 -1.85 -2.62
CA LEU A 83 8.56 -2.96 -2.13
C LEU A 83 9.44 -3.58 -3.22
N PRO A 84 8.94 -3.94 -4.42
CA PRO A 84 9.79 -4.45 -5.49
C PRO A 84 10.88 -3.47 -5.89
N GLY A 85 10.56 -2.18 -6.04
CA GLY A 85 11.55 -1.14 -6.33
C GLY A 85 12.66 -1.09 -5.30
N THR A 86 12.27 -1.04 -4.02
CA THR A 86 13.20 -1.02 -2.91
C THR A 86 14.11 -2.26 -2.87
N LEU A 87 13.52 -3.46 -2.96
CA LEU A 87 14.27 -4.70 -2.84
C LEU A 87 15.22 -4.92 -4.02
N LEU A 88 14.77 -4.66 -5.24
CA LEU A 88 15.60 -4.86 -6.43
C LEU A 88 16.79 -3.89 -6.45
N GLN A 89 16.59 -2.66 -6.06
CA GLN A 89 17.68 -1.67 -5.99
C GLN A 89 18.62 -1.93 -4.82
N GLU A 90 18.10 -2.07 -3.62
CA GLU A 90 18.89 -2.08 -2.39
C GLU A 90 19.48 -3.44 -2.00
N VAL A 91 18.84 -4.53 -2.39
CA VAL A 91 19.30 -5.90 -2.05
C VAL A 91 19.98 -6.54 -3.25
N PHE A 92 19.42 -6.37 -4.44
CA PHE A 92 19.93 -7.05 -5.65
C PHE A 92 20.80 -6.14 -6.53
N GLY A 93 20.93 -4.85 -6.22
CA GLY A 93 21.80 -3.92 -6.95
C GLY A 93 21.32 -3.62 -8.36
N CYS A 94 20.03 -3.76 -8.66
CA CYS A 94 19.48 -3.41 -9.97
C CYS A 94 19.62 -1.91 -10.22
N SER A 95 20.21 -1.53 -11.33
CA SER A 95 20.46 -0.13 -11.69
C SER A 95 19.48 0.44 -12.72
N ASN A 96 18.62 -0.40 -13.29
CA ASN A 96 17.57 0.06 -14.19
C ASN A 96 16.43 0.74 -13.41
N PRO A 97 15.68 1.67 -14.03
CA PRO A 97 14.60 2.39 -13.37
C PRO A 97 13.54 1.45 -12.76
N ALA A 98 13.04 1.79 -11.58
CA ALA A 98 11.95 1.02 -10.94
C ALA A 98 10.72 0.90 -11.86
N SER A 99 10.46 1.89 -12.70
CA SER A 99 9.40 1.88 -13.72
C SER A 99 9.48 0.72 -14.72
N ASP A 100 10.61 0.05 -14.88
CA ASP A 100 10.72 -1.09 -15.80
C ASP A 100 10.02 -2.35 -15.26
N TYR A 101 9.82 -2.43 -13.95
CA TYR A 101 9.31 -3.65 -13.28
C TYR A 101 8.27 -3.39 -12.18
N SER A 102 8.03 -2.13 -11.82
CA SER A 102 7.03 -1.77 -10.81
C SER A 102 6.35 -0.45 -11.16
N SER A 103 5.12 -0.27 -10.64
CA SER A 103 4.44 1.04 -10.61
C SER A 103 4.94 1.91 -9.45
N GLY A 104 5.74 1.35 -8.55
CA GLY A 104 6.29 2.01 -7.38
C GLY A 104 7.70 2.54 -7.58
N SER A 105 8.20 3.22 -6.56
CA SER A 105 9.59 3.70 -6.43
C SER A 105 10.28 3.03 -5.23
N SER A 106 11.49 3.46 -4.88
CA SER A 106 12.09 3.02 -3.63
C SER A 106 11.40 3.69 -2.43
N LEU A 107 11.11 2.91 -1.39
CA LEU A 107 10.63 3.44 -0.09
C LEU A 107 11.62 4.45 0.52
N PHE A 108 12.90 4.37 0.13
CA PHE A 108 13.95 5.24 0.64
C PHE A 108 14.09 6.56 -0.13
N ASP A 109 13.40 6.73 -1.25
CA ASP A 109 13.36 7.98 -2.00
C ASP A 109 12.54 9.08 -1.30
N GLU A 110 11.73 8.69 -0.31
CA GLU A 110 10.87 9.57 0.51
C GLU A 110 9.90 10.44 -0.32
N GLN A 111 9.57 9.98 -1.52
CA GLN A 111 8.61 10.64 -2.38
C GLN A 111 7.20 10.14 -2.08
N SER A 112 6.30 11.07 -1.78
CA SER A 112 4.88 10.74 -1.63
C SER A 112 4.21 10.53 -2.97
N TRP A 113 3.38 9.51 -3.06
CA TRP A 113 2.52 9.33 -4.22
C TRP A 113 1.57 10.51 -4.38
N GLU A 114 1.45 11.01 -5.59
CA GLU A 114 0.38 11.93 -5.97
C GLU A 114 -0.95 11.21 -6.06
N TRP A 115 -0.92 9.99 -6.57
CA TRP A 115 -2.08 9.10 -6.70
C TRP A 115 -1.62 7.65 -6.69
N MET A 116 -2.51 6.77 -6.28
CA MET A 116 -2.30 5.31 -6.25
C MET A 116 -3.53 4.61 -6.83
N ILE A 117 -3.31 3.39 -7.31
CA ILE A 117 -4.39 2.49 -7.73
C ILE A 117 -4.65 1.49 -6.62
N ALA A 118 -5.90 1.37 -6.21
CA ALA A 118 -6.37 0.32 -5.33
C ALA A 118 -7.45 -0.51 -6.03
N GLY A 119 -7.39 -1.83 -5.86
CA GLY A 119 -8.36 -2.75 -6.45
C GLY A 119 -9.16 -3.50 -5.41
N SER A 120 -10.36 -3.89 -5.75
CA SER A 120 -11.21 -4.82 -5.02
C SER A 120 -11.77 -5.87 -5.99
N TYR A 121 -12.75 -6.67 -5.57
CA TYR A 121 -13.27 -7.81 -6.35
C TYR A 121 -13.71 -7.47 -7.79
N ASN A 122 -14.36 -6.33 -7.99
CA ASN A 122 -14.92 -5.94 -9.27
C ASN A 122 -14.86 -4.43 -9.55
N SER A 123 -14.15 -3.70 -8.75
CA SER A 123 -13.99 -2.25 -8.87
C SER A 123 -12.54 -1.85 -8.61
N HIS A 124 -12.20 -0.64 -8.99
CA HIS A 124 -10.90 -0.03 -8.67
C HIS A 124 -11.09 1.44 -8.31
N ALA A 125 -10.14 1.97 -7.58
CA ALA A 125 -10.12 3.36 -7.20
C ALA A 125 -8.78 4.00 -7.54
N ILE A 126 -8.83 5.26 -7.96
CA ILE A 126 -7.69 6.16 -7.95
C ILE A 126 -7.75 6.90 -6.62
N VAL A 127 -6.71 6.72 -5.81
CA VAL A 127 -6.59 7.29 -4.47
C VAL A 127 -5.68 8.49 -4.53
N GLU A 128 -6.23 9.68 -4.40
CA GLU A 128 -5.51 10.95 -4.29
C GLU A 128 -5.51 11.45 -2.84
N PRO A 129 -4.71 12.45 -2.46
CA PRO A 129 -4.67 12.96 -1.09
C PRO A 129 -6.01 13.49 -0.57
N ASP A 130 -6.82 14.06 -1.45
CA ASP A 130 -8.04 14.80 -1.12
C ASP A 130 -9.33 14.18 -1.69
N LYS A 131 -9.22 13.15 -2.53
CA LYS A 131 -10.37 12.48 -3.14
C LYS A 131 -10.06 11.04 -3.56
N LEU A 132 -11.14 10.32 -3.80
CA LEU A 132 -11.16 8.98 -4.37
C LEU A 132 -12.00 9.03 -5.66
N ILE A 133 -11.50 8.42 -6.73
CA ILE A 133 -12.26 8.22 -7.96
C ILE A 133 -12.49 6.72 -8.08
N VAL A 134 -13.70 6.28 -7.81
CA VAL A 134 -14.06 4.85 -7.78
C VAL A 134 -14.78 4.49 -9.06
N SER A 135 -14.26 3.49 -9.76
CA SER A 135 -14.83 2.95 -10.98
C SER A 135 -15.43 1.57 -10.71
N TYR A 136 -16.72 1.44 -11.03
CA TYR A 136 -17.50 0.22 -10.87
C TYR A 136 -17.76 -0.47 -12.21
N PRO A 137 -18.17 -1.75 -12.20
CA PRO A 137 -18.64 -2.41 -13.39
C PRO A 137 -19.78 -1.64 -14.08
N GLY A 138 -19.82 -1.70 -15.41
CA GLY A 138 -20.83 -0.98 -16.18
C GLY A 138 -20.49 0.51 -16.42
N GLY A 139 -19.32 0.98 -16.00
CA GLY A 139 -18.83 2.32 -16.30
C GLY A 139 -19.34 3.41 -15.34
N LEU A 140 -19.96 3.02 -14.23
CA LEU A 140 -20.27 3.99 -13.16
C LEU A 140 -18.97 4.48 -12.51
N VAL A 141 -18.84 5.80 -12.40
CA VAL A 141 -17.71 6.45 -11.72
C VAL A 141 -18.23 7.38 -10.64
N GLU A 142 -17.73 7.21 -9.43
CA GLU A 142 -18.03 8.07 -8.29
C GLU A 142 -16.80 8.84 -7.84
N VAL A 143 -16.99 10.08 -7.42
CA VAL A 143 -15.93 10.89 -6.80
C VAL A 143 -16.30 11.16 -5.36
N LEU A 144 -15.48 10.67 -4.46
CA LEU A 144 -15.71 10.69 -3.01
C LEU A 144 -14.59 11.48 -2.31
N GLY A 145 -14.89 12.02 -1.15
CA GLY A 145 -13.88 12.55 -0.24
C GLY A 145 -13.08 11.44 0.46
N PRO A 146 -12.02 11.79 1.21
CA PRO A 146 -11.23 10.83 1.99
C PRO A 146 -12.03 10.11 3.08
N ASP A 147 -13.18 10.67 3.47
CA ASP A 147 -14.16 10.08 4.38
C ASP A 147 -15.13 9.10 3.68
N TYR A 148 -14.85 8.78 2.43
CA TYR A 148 -15.66 7.91 1.57
C TYR A 148 -17.11 8.40 1.36
N ARG A 149 -17.32 9.71 1.36
CA ARG A 149 -18.63 10.34 1.14
C ARG A 149 -18.61 11.23 -0.10
N PRO A 150 -19.74 11.31 -0.84
CA PRO A 150 -19.86 12.25 -1.94
C PRO A 150 -19.60 13.68 -1.48
N LYS A 151 -18.76 14.40 -2.22
CA LYS A 151 -18.42 15.79 -1.91
C LYS A 151 -18.75 16.68 -3.10
N ALA A 152 -19.60 17.66 -2.89
CA ALA A 152 -20.03 18.59 -3.93
C ALA A 152 -18.82 19.31 -4.55
N GLY A 153 -18.81 19.43 -5.87
CA GLY A 153 -17.76 20.13 -6.62
C GLY A 153 -16.53 19.29 -6.98
N LEU A 154 -16.35 18.11 -6.39
CA LEU A 154 -15.31 17.19 -6.86
C LEU A 154 -15.69 16.61 -8.21
N ARG A 155 -14.70 16.55 -9.10
CA ARG A 155 -14.84 15.98 -10.45
C ARG A 155 -13.70 15.01 -10.71
N PRO A 156 -13.95 13.95 -11.49
CA PRO A 156 -12.87 13.13 -11.98
C PRO A 156 -12.01 13.94 -12.95
N ASP A 157 -10.70 13.74 -12.88
CA ASP A 157 -9.78 14.27 -13.88
C ASP A 157 -9.66 13.23 -15.01
N PRO A 158 -10.10 13.57 -16.25
CA PRO A 158 -9.99 12.64 -17.38
C PRO A 158 -8.56 12.21 -17.67
N ALA A 159 -7.58 13.11 -17.53
CA ALA A 159 -6.18 12.80 -17.76
C ALA A 159 -5.66 11.80 -16.71
N ARG A 160 -6.12 11.92 -15.46
CA ARG A 160 -5.81 10.99 -14.39
C ARG A 160 -6.41 9.60 -14.64
N ILE A 161 -7.65 9.55 -15.12
CA ILE A 161 -8.28 8.27 -15.49
C ILE A 161 -7.51 7.62 -16.64
N GLU A 162 -7.15 8.34 -17.68
CA GLU A 162 -6.36 7.83 -18.79
C GLU A 162 -4.99 7.30 -18.33
N ALA A 163 -4.25 8.08 -17.53
CA ALA A 163 -2.97 7.66 -16.96
C ALA A 163 -3.11 6.37 -16.13
N THR A 164 -4.19 6.26 -15.35
CA THR A 164 -4.48 5.05 -14.56
C THR A 164 -4.70 3.82 -15.45
N LEU A 165 -5.50 3.96 -16.50
CA LEU A 165 -5.78 2.87 -17.43
C LEU A 165 -4.51 2.43 -18.18
N LEU A 166 -3.64 3.37 -18.55
CA LEU A 166 -2.35 3.08 -19.17
C LEU A 166 -1.44 2.32 -18.19
N GLU A 167 -1.38 2.76 -16.93
CA GLU A 167 -0.59 2.11 -15.90
C GLU A 167 -1.09 0.68 -15.59
N MET A 168 -2.40 0.48 -15.45
CA MET A 168 -3.00 -0.85 -15.27
C MET A 168 -2.69 -1.81 -16.41
N ARG A 169 -2.55 -1.30 -17.64
CA ARG A 169 -2.24 -2.10 -18.83
C ARG A 169 -0.75 -2.37 -19.02
N ARG A 170 0.12 -1.62 -18.35
CA ARG A 170 1.56 -1.57 -18.64
C ARG A 170 2.24 -2.94 -18.59
N PHE A 171 1.82 -3.81 -17.69
CA PHE A 171 2.38 -5.15 -17.51
C PHE A 171 1.55 -6.27 -18.14
N TYR A 172 0.43 -5.97 -18.79
CA TYR A 172 -0.34 -6.93 -19.58
C TYR A 172 0.17 -6.93 -21.02
N ARG A 173 0.84 -8.00 -21.40
CA ARG A 173 1.28 -8.28 -22.77
C ARG A 173 0.65 -9.54 -23.29
#